data_33a2e385e2afd9fd0c0f72513aa54a04
#
_entry.id   33a2e385e2afd9fd0c0f72513aa54a04
#
_cell.length_a   1.000
_cell.length_b   1.000
_cell.length_c   1.000
_cell.angle_alpha   90.00
_cell.angle_beta   90.00
_cell.angle_gamma   90.00
#
_symmetry.space_group_name_H-M   'P 1'
#
loop_
_entity.id
_entity.type
_entity.pdbx_description
1 polymer ?
#
loop_
_entity_poly.entity_id
_entity_poly.type
_entity_poly.pdbx_seq_one_letter_code
_entity_poly.pdbx_strand_id
1 'polypeptide(L)'
;LMPNGGGFGGKEDLAVQGHASLAAFLMKKPVRVALTREESICMHPKRHPLTMEIEMGCDSNGRFTFVKSDIIGDTGAYASVGMKVLERAAGHATGAYHVDAVEVRSRAVYTNNIPCGAMRGFGVNQINFAVESCVDELCEMGGFDRWQIRYDNALTPGGMTSTGQVLQSGIGIRKTLEAVKDVFQQSRHAGIACGIKNTGIGNGVPDTGKVKIVIESPERILIHQGWTEMGQGVYTMAVQFFCEVTGLSPEIVEVRVDTAEESESGMTTASRGTSIIGHSVIDAATKLKQDLEQRSLEELTGNCLLYTSDAADDRDSV
;
A
#
# COMPACT_ATOMS: atom_id res chain seq x y z
N LEU A 1 -3.80 16.14 -16.92
CA LEU A 1 -3.67 14.75 -16.49
C LEU A 1 -3.29 13.88 -17.68
N MET A 2 -2.31 12.99 -17.52
CA MET A 2 -1.90 12.06 -18.60
C MET A 2 -2.41 10.66 -18.28
N PRO A 3 -2.94 9.90 -19.24
CA PRO A 3 -3.26 8.50 -19.06
C PRO A 3 -2.02 7.71 -18.60
N ASN A 4 -2.21 6.86 -17.59
CA ASN A 4 -1.12 6.11 -16.99
C ASN A 4 -1.41 4.61 -17.08
N GLY A 5 -0.53 3.86 -17.76
CA GLY A 5 -0.66 2.42 -18.01
C GLY A 5 -0.07 1.55 -16.90
N GLY A 6 -0.38 1.85 -15.64
CA GLY A 6 0.14 1.17 -14.46
C GLY A 6 1.34 1.90 -13.86
N GLY A 7 1.54 1.73 -12.56
CA GLY A 7 2.68 2.30 -11.83
C GLY A 7 3.42 1.24 -11.02
N PHE A 8 2.73 0.59 -10.11
CA PHE A 8 3.24 -0.48 -9.24
C PHE A 8 4.49 -0.08 -8.40
N GLY A 9 4.72 1.24 -8.23
CA GLY A 9 5.93 1.82 -7.65
C GLY A 9 7.04 2.11 -8.66
N GLY A 10 7.06 1.46 -9.82
CA GLY A 10 8.11 1.60 -10.83
C GLY A 10 8.14 2.96 -11.57
N LYS A 11 7.27 3.90 -11.23
CA LYS A 11 7.21 5.25 -11.81
C LYS A 11 7.43 6.35 -10.77
N GLU A 12 7.96 6.02 -9.60
CA GLU A 12 8.34 7.01 -8.59
C GLU A 12 9.65 7.72 -8.97
N ASP A 13 10.62 6.97 -9.52
CA ASP A 13 11.86 7.56 -10.04
C ASP A 13 11.68 8.14 -11.45
N LEU A 14 12.40 9.24 -11.73
CA LEU A 14 12.41 9.87 -13.05
C LEU A 14 13.29 9.04 -14.00
N ALA A 15 12.70 8.50 -15.08
CA ALA A 15 13.44 7.75 -16.10
C ALA A 15 13.73 8.60 -17.35
N VAL A 16 12.69 9.09 -18.02
CA VAL A 16 12.81 9.81 -19.31
C VAL A 16 12.38 11.28 -19.23
N GLN A 17 11.70 11.67 -18.17
CA GLN A 17 11.06 12.99 -18.04
C GLN A 17 12.09 14.12 -18.10
N GLY A 18 13.21 13.98 -17.35
CA GLY A 18 14.30 14.96 -17.37
C GLY A 18 14.94 15.12 -18.74
N HIS A 19 15.22 14.00 -19.42
CA HIS A 19 15.80 14.00 -20.76
C HIS A 19 14.86 14.66 -21.79
N ALA A 20 13.58 14.29 -21.77
CA ALA A 20 12.59 14.88 -22.68
C ALA A 20 12.41 16.38 -22.45
N SER A 21 12.34 16.81 -21.18
CA SER A 21 12.20 18.21 -20.81
C SER A 21 13.41 19.04 -21.20
N LEU A 22 14.63 18.55 -20.93
CA LEU A 22 15.86 19.24 -21.30
C LEU A 22 16.00 19.37 -22.82
N ALA A 23 15.72 18.30 -23.56
CA ALA A 23 15.77 18.33 -25.01
C ALA A 23 14.74 19.32 -25.60
N ALA A 24 13.51 19.32 -25.10
CA ALA A 24 12.47 20.26 -25.52
C ALA A 24 12.85 21.72 -25.22
N PHE A 25 13.45 21.97 -24.06
CA PHE A 25 13.91 23.30 -23.66
C PHE A 25 15.03 23.81 -24.59
N LEU A 26 16.03 22.98 -24.89
CA LEU A 26 17.16 23.36 -25.73
C LEU A 26 16.75 23.51 -27.20
N MET A 27 15.95 22.58 -27.71
CA MET A 27 15.53 22.57 -29.12
C MET A 27 14.37 23.52 -29.43
N LYS A 28 13.65 24.00 -28.41
CA LYS A 28 12.42 24.78 -28.55
C LYS A 28 11.35 24.10 -29.42
N LYS A 29 11.25 22.76 -29.32
CA LYS A 29 10.33 21.94 -30.11
C LYS A 29 9.72 20.85 -29.19
N PRO A 30 8.54 20.31 -29.54
CA PRO A 30 8.02 19.11 -28.91
C PRO A 30 9.01 17.94 -29.04
N VAL A 31 9.23 17.23 -27.94
CA VAL A 31 10.12 16.08 -27.88
C VAL A 31 9.39 14.89 -27.28
N ARG A 32 9.59 13.72 -27.87
CA ARG A 32 9.14 12.44 -27.35
C ARG A 32 10.34 11.53 -27.13
N VAL A 33 10.45 10.96 -25.94
CA VAL A 33 11.43 9.94 -25.60
C VAL A 33 10.70 8.64 -25.31
N ALA A 34 11.09 7.55 -25.95
CA ALA A 34 10.58 6.21 -25.69
C ALA A 34 11.76 5.25 -25.62
N LEU A 35 11.91 4.57 -24.48
CA LEU A 35 12.94 3.55 -24.30
C LEU A 35 12.55 2.26 -25.04
N THR A 36 13.51 1.59 -25.64
CA THR A 36 13.36 0.19 -26.06
C THR A 36 13.25 -0.71 -24.83
N ARG A 37 12.95 -2.00 -25.06
CA ARG A 37 12.90 -2.98 -23.96
C ARG A 37 14.27 -3.14 -23.28
N GLU A 38 15.34 -3.21 -24.05
CA GLU A 38 16.72 -3.30 -23.55
C GLU A 38 17.10 -2.07 -22.73
N GLU A 39 16.87 -0.88 -23.26
CA GLU A 39 17.11 0.38 -22.53
C GLU A 39 16.32 0.44 -21.24
N SER A 40 15.04 0.06 -21.25
CA SER A 40 14.21 0.04 -20.06
C SER A 40 14.71 -0.99 -19.03
N ILE A 41 15.23 -2.14 -19.44
CA ILE A 41 15.83 -3.12 -18.55
C ILE A 41 17.08 -2.55 -17.87
N CYS A 42 17.92 -1.80 -18.60
CA CYS A 42 19.17 -1.25 -18.09
C CYS A 42 19.00 0.04 -17.27
N MET A 43 17.99 0.85 -17.55
CA MET A 43 17.85 2.19 -16.96
C MET A 43 16.73 2.29 -15.94
N HIS A 44 15.60 1.61 -16.17
CA HIS A 44 14.42 1.76 -15.32
C HIS A 44 14.63 1.05 -13.98
N PRO A 45 14.30 1.67 -12.84
CA PRO A 45 14.46 1.07 -11.52
C PRO A 45 13.77 -0.28 -11.38
N LYS A 46 14.43 -1.20 -10.69
CA LYS A 46 13.99 -2.58 -10.48
C LYS A 46 13.65 -2.84 -9.02
N ARG A 47 13.03 -4.00 -8.75
CA ARG A 47 12.86 -4.49 -7.39
C ARG A 47 14.21 -4.77 -6.76
N HIS A 48 14.43 -4.38 -5.53
CA HIS A 48 15.65 -4.67 -4.79
C HIS A 48 15.83 -6.18 -4.61
N PRO A 49 16.93 -6.76 -5.10
CA PRO A 49 17.36 -8.10 -4.69
C PRO A 49 17.74 -8.07 -3.21
N LEU A 50 17.29 -9.05 -2.45
CA LEU A 50 17.67 -9.21 -1.04
C LEU A 50 18.37 -10.56 -0.84
N THR A 51 19.51 -10.53 -0.16
CA THR A 51 20.14 -11.71 0.43
C THR A 51 19.78 -11.74 1.89
N MET A 52 19.21 -12.84 2.36
CA MET A 52 18.65 -12.94 3.70
C MET A 52 19.13 -14.22 4.37
N GLU A 53 19.70 -14.07 5.57
CA GLU A 53 19.99 -15.17 6.49
C GLU A 53 18.99 -15.07 7.64
N ILE A 54 18.16 -16.10 7.81
CA ILE A 54 17.10 -16.10 8.83
C ILE A 54 17.23 -17.34 9.69
N GLU A 55 17.23 -17.12 11.00
CA GLU A 55 17.08 -18.15 12.01
C GLU A 55 15.72 -17.94 12.68
N MET A 56 14.91 -18.99 12.73
CA MET A 56 13.60 -18.97 13.36
C MET A 56 13.43 -20.19 14.25
N GLY A 57 12.87 -20.00 15.44
CA GLY A 57 12.65 -21.09 16.39
C GLY A 57 11.23 -21.14 16.93
N CYS A 58 10.81 -22.35 17.30
CA CYS A 58 9.58 -22.59 18.02
C CYS A 58 9.81 -23.54 19.20
N ASP A 59 8.88 -23.57 20.15
CA ASP A 59 8.86 -24.58 21.22
C ASP A 59 8.27 -25.92 20.72
N SER A 60 8.21 -26.91 21.61
CA SER A 60 7.66 -28.23 21.31
C SER A 60 6.18 -28.25 20.90
N ASN A 61 5.47 -27.18 21.16
CA ASN A 61 4.06 -27.02 20.78
C ASN A 61 3.89 -26.21 19.49
N GLY A 62 5.00 -25.79 18.83
CA GLY A 62 4.99 -24.99 17.61
C GLY A 62 4.78 -23.50 17.85
N ARG A 63 4.87 -22.98 19.08
CA ARG A 63 4.82 -21.55 19.36
C ARG A 63 6.15 -20.90 18.97
N PHE A 64 6.10 -19.84 18.15
CA PHE A 64 7.30 -19.12 17.71
C PHE A 64 7.94 -18.37 18.87
N THR A 65 9.22 -18.63 19.10
CA THR A 65 9.98 -18.09 20.24
C THR A 65 10.95 -16.98 19.82
N PHE A 66 11.58 -17.11 18.65
CA PHE A 66 12.47 -16.09 18.15
C PHE A 66 12.55 -16.05 16.63
N VAL A 67 12.90 -14.86 16.12
CA VAL A 67 13.36 -14.64 14.76
C VAL A 67 14.62 -13.78 14.80
N LYS A 68 15.66 -14.23 14.12
CA LYS A 68 16.88 -13.46 13.88
C LYS A 68 17.12 -13.37 12.38
N SER A 69 17.32 -12.15 11.85
CA SER A 69 17.45 -11.92 10.43
C SER A 69 18.61 -10.98 10.14
N ASP A 70 19.49 -11.35 9.22
CA ASP A 70 20.47 -10.46 8.58
C ASP A 70 20.10 -10.28 7.10
N ILE A 71 19.79 -9.06 6.72
CA ILE A 71 19.23 -8.69 5.42
C ILE A 71 20.18 -7.73 4.73
N ILE A 72 20.65 -8.10 3.54
CA ILE A 72 21.43 -7.23 2.68
C ILE A 72 20.65 -6.98 1.39
N GLY A 73 20.38 -5.71 1.09
CA GLY A 73 19.69 -5.30 -0.12
C GLY A 73 20.59 -4.53 -1.07
N ASP A 74 20.63 -4.99 -2.30
CA ASP A 74 21.33 -4.30 -3.38
C ASP A 74 20.45 -3.14 -3.89
N THR A 75 20.97 -1.91 -3.80
CA THR A 75 20.30 -0.71 -4.33
C THR A 75 20.71 -0.38 -5.76
N GLY A 76 21.69 -1.09 -6.30
CA GLY A 76 22.32 -0.72 -7.55
C GLY A 76 23.19 0.54 -7.42
N ALA A 77 23.35 1.26 -8.51
CA ALA A 77 24.27 2.40 -8.59
C ALA A 77 23.78 3.66 -7.85
N TYR A 78 22.51 3.75 -7.50
CA TYR A 78 21.89 4.92 -6.87
C TYR A 78 21.03 4.54 -5.67
N ALA A 79 20.89 5.49 -4.71
CA ALA A 79 20.13 5.28 -3.48
C ALA A 79 18.65 5.05 -3.75
N SER A 80 18.02 5.88 -4.59
CA SER A 80 16.57 5.92 -4.75
C SER A 80 15.86 5.75 -3.38
N VAL A 81 15.05 4.72 -3.22
CA VAL A 81 14.33 4.39 -1.97
C VAL A 81 14.88 3.13 -1.27
N GLY A 82 16.12 2.72 -1.59
CA GLY A 82 16.69 1.45 -1.10
C GLY A 82 16.66 1.32 0.42
N MET A 83 17.09 2.36 1.15
CA MET A 83 17.06 2.36 2.60
C MET A 83 15.63 2.13 3.15
N LYS A 84 14.61 2.74 2.52
CA LYS A 84 13.22 2.59 2.95
C LYS A 84 12.64 1.21 2.64
N VAL A 85 13.07 0.59 1.55
CA VAL A 85 12.70 -0.80 1.22
C VAL A 85 13.28 -1.77 2.25
N LEU A 86 14.54 -1.58 2.64
CA LEU A 86 15.19 -2.41 3.66
C LEU A 86 14.61 -2.21 5.05
N GLU A 87 14.25 -0.99 5.42
CA GLU A 87 13.53 -0.65 6.64
C GLU A 87 12.15 -1.36 6.69
N ARG A 88 11.42 -1.38 5.56
CA ARG A 88 10.15 -2.12 5.46
C ARG A 88 10.34 -3.63 5.56
N ALA A 89 11.37 -4.19 4.94
CA ALA A 89 11.70 -5.60 5.11
C ALA A 89 11.97 -5.93 6.58
N ALA A 90 12.80 -5.13 7.25
CA ALA A 90 13.09 -5.30 8.68
C ALA A 90 11.83 -5.20 9.56
N GLY A 91 10.99 -4.22 9.30
CA GLY A 91 9.73 -4.00 10.04
C GLY A 91 8.68 -5.12 9.86
N HIS A 92 8.90 -6.04 8.93
CA HIS A 92 8.02 -7.19 8.68
C HIS A 92 8.73 -8.53 8.85
N ALA A 93 9.87 -8.55 9.55
CA ALA A 93 10.68 -9.75 9.71
C ALA A 93 10.03 -10.89 10.53
N THR A 94 8.93 -10.63 11.20
CA THR A 94 8.12 -11.65 11.86
C THR A 94 6.94 -12.14 11.01
N GLY A 95 6.78 -11.60 9.78
CA GLY A 95 5.60 -11.89 8.98
C GLY A 95 4.30 -11.48 9.67
N ALA A 96 3.28 -12.30 9.55
CA ALA A 96 1.96 -12.10 10.15
C ALA A 96 1.83 -12.72 11.56
N TYR A 97 2.96 -12.97 12.25
CA TYR A 97 2.99 -13.78 13.45
C TYR A 97 3.46 -13.02 14.69
N HIS A 98 2.97 -13.48 15.83
CA HIS A 98 3.53 -13.11 17.12
C HIS A 98 4.81 -13.94 17.36
N VAL A 99 5.89 -13.25 17.77
CA VAL A 99 7.18 -13.87 18.09
C VAL A 99 7.72 -13.21 19.35
N ASP A 100 8.17 -14.02 20.31
CA ASP A 100 8.57 -13.52 21.64
C ASP A 100 9.84 -12.66 21.60
N ALA A 101 10.82 -13.02 20.75
CA ALA A 101 12.10 -12.32 20.63
C ALA A 101 12.49 -12.08 19.17
N VAL A 102 12.92 -10.86 18.86
CA VAL A 102 13.26 -10.45 17.49
C VAL A 102 14.58 -9.71 17.46
N GLU A 103 15.50 -10.15 16.61
CA GLU A 103 16.73 -9.45 16.27
C GLU A 103 16.82 -9.30 14.75
N VAL A 104 16.85 -8.05 14.25
CA VAL A 104 16.93 -7.78 12.81
C VAL A 104 18.04 -6.80 12.51
N ARG A 105 18.93 -7.20 11.60
CA ARG A 105 19.90 -6.33 10.96
C ARG A 105 19.56 -6.19 9.49
N SER A 106 19.45 -4.97 9.00
CA SER A 106 19.11 -4.70 7.60
C SER A 106 20.03 -3.63 7.02
N ARG A 107 20.63 -3.90 5.87
CA ARG A 107 21.64 -3.05 5.25
C ARG A 107 21.33 -2.83 3.76
N ALA A 108 21.22 -1.59 3.34
CA ALA A 108 21.18 -1.21 1.94
C ALA A 108 22.60 -0.92 1.44
N VAL A 109 23.01 -1.54 0.34
CA VAL A 109 24.36 -1.40 -0.20
C VAL A 109 24.31 -0.91 -1.64
N TYR A 110 25.27 -0.03 -1.99
CA TYR A 110 25.49 0.38 -3.37
C TYR A 110 26.29 -0.69 -4.11
N THR A 111 25.94 -0.87 -5.36
CA THR A 111 26.67 -1.74 -6.30
C THR A 111 26.75 -1.09 -7.68
N ASN A 112 27.44 -1.75 -8.62
CA ASN A 112 27.45 -1.35 -10.03
C ASN A 112 26.29 -1.97 -10.84
N ASN A 113 25.30 -2.54 -10.15
CA ASN A 113 24.12 -3.10 -10.78
C ASN A 113 23.13 -2.02 -11.22
N ILE A 114 22.12 -2.43 -11.96
CA ILE A 114 21.00 -1.59 -12.38
C ILE A 114 20.35 -0.96 -11.14
N PRO A 115 20.00 0.33 -11.17
CA PRO A 115 19.35 0.97 -10.06
C PRO A 115 18.08 0.24 -9.61
N CYS A 116 17.88 0.16 -8.30
CA CYS A 116 16.66 -0.35 -7.71
C CYS A 116 15.81 0.78 -7.14
N GLY A 117 14.51 0.69 -7.29
CA GLY A 117 13.54 1.68 -6.83
C GLY A 117 12.33 1.04 -6.19
N ALA A 118 11.28 1.82 -6.02
CA ALA A 118 10.02 1.31 -5.49
C ALA A 118 9.42 0.23 -6.40
N MET A 119 8.96 -0.85 -5.79
CA MET A 119 8.19 -1.88 -6.47
C MET A 119 7.20 -2.50 -5.51
N ARG A 120 5.99 -2.77 -5.99
CA ARG A 120 4.84 -3.33 -5.25
C ARG A 120 5.26 -4.36 -4.19
N GLY A 121 4.89 -4.12 -2.92
CA GLY A 121 5.34 -4.89 -1.75
C GLY A 121 6.47 -4.21 -0.98
N PHE A 122 7.41 -3.52 -1.66
CA PHE A 122 8.38 -2.59 -1.07
C PHE A 122 9.20 -3.21 0.07
N GLY A 123 9.79 -4.40 -0.16
CA GLY A 123 10.57 -5.13 0.83
C GLY A 123 9.78 -6.19 1.60
N VAL A 124 8.48 -5.97 1.82
CA VAL A 124 7.64 -6.89 2.60
C VAL A 124 7.49 -8.26 1.93
N ASN A 125 7.26 -8.29 0.63
CA ASN A 125 7.12 -9.57 -0.09
C ASN A 125 8.41 -10.38 -0.14
N GLN A 126 9.58 -9.73 -0.16
CA GLN A 126 10.87 -10.43 -0.10
C GLN A 126 11.06 -11.10 1.27
N ILE A 127 10.90 -10.33 2.37
CA ILE A 127 11.05 -10.91 3.71
C ILE A 127 9.97 -11.93 4.04
N ASN A 128 8.74 -11.70 3.57
CA ASN A 128 7.64 -12.63 3.80
C ASN A 128 7.90 -13.99 3.16
N PHE A 129 8.48 -14.02 1.95
CA PHE A 129 8.91 -15.26 1.30
C PHE A 129 9.88 -16.06 2.21
N ALA A 130 10.89 -15.39 2.77
CA ALA A 130 11.89 -16.04 3.61
C ALA A 130 11.29 -16.53 4.95
N VAL A 131 10.47 -15.73 5.61
CA VAL A 131 9.79 -16.11 6.86
C VAL A 131 8.86 -17.31 6.65
N GLU A 132 8.05 -17.28 5.59
CA GLU A 132 7.13 -18.39 5.29
C GLU A 132 7.85 -19.67 4.90
N SER A 133 9.03 -19.57 4.27
CA SER A 133 9.90 -20.72 4.02
C SER A 133 10.43 -21.33 5.33
N CYS A 134 10.86 -20.50 6.28
CA CYS A 134 11.27 -20.96 7.60
C CYS A 134 10.11 -21.62 8.38
N VAL A 135 8.89 -21.08 8.26
CA VAL A 135 7.71 -21.71 8.88
C VAL A 135 7.44 -23.09 8.28
N ASP A 136 7.59 -23.26 6.98
CA ASP A 136 7.44 -24.55 6.32
C ASP A 136 8.52 -25.55 6.75
N GLU A 137 9.78 -25.10 6.89
CA GLU A 137 10.87 -25.94 7.42
C GLU A 137 10.62 -26.37 8.88
N LEU A 138 10.14 -25.46 9.73
CA LEU A 138 9.74 -25.80 11.11
C LEU A 138 8.61 -26.84 11.14
N CYS A 139 7.64 -26.73 10.22
CA CYS A 139 6.59 -27.75 10.09
C CYS A 139 7.16 -29.14 9.74
N GLU A 140 8.11 -29.18 8.80
CA GLU A 140 8.75 -30.43 8.40
C GLU A 140 9.60 -31.05 9.53
N MET A 141 10.40 -30.21 10.21
CA MET A 141 11.26 -30.65 11.31
C MET A 141 10.48 -31.11 12.54
N GLY A 142 9.41 -30.38 12.89
CA GLY A 142 8.61 -30.60 14.09
C GLY A 142 7.37 -31.49 13.88
N GLY A 143 7.03 -31.82 12.63
CA GLY A 143 5.82 -32.56 12.30
C GLY A 143 4.54 -31.77 12.54
N PHE A 144 4.61 -30.44 12.46
CA PHE A 144 3.45 -29.55 12.67
C PHE A 144 2.57 -29.45 11.42
N ASP A 145 1.26 -29.33 11.63
CA ASP A 145 0.33 -28.99 10.55
C ASP A 145 0.55 -27.56 10.09
N ARG A 146 0.72 -27.37 8.76
CA ARG A 146 1.05 -26.07 8.15
C ARG A 146 -0.02 -25.00 8.35
N TRP A 147 -1.30 -25.38 8.37
CA TRP A 147 -2.38 -24.46 8.65
C TRP A 147 -2.44 -24.11 10.12
N GLN A 148 -2.36 -25.14 10.99
CA GLN A 148 -2.52 -24.98 12.43
C GLN A 148 -1.41 -24.12 13.05
N ILE A 149 -0.15 -24.34 12.70
CA ILE A 149 0.97 -23.55 13.24
C ILE A 149 0.84 -22.06 12.88
N ARG A 150 0.36 -21.75 11.65
CA ARG A 150 0.08 -20.38 11.24
C ARG A 150 -1.08 -19.77 12.01
N TYR A 151 -2.12 -20.53 12.24
CA TYR A 151 -3.30 -20.08 12.99
C TYR A 151 -2.97 -19.80 14.45
N ASP A 152 -2.21 -20.67 15.09
CA ASP A 152 -1.88 -20.54 16.51
C ASP A 152 -0.94 -19.35 16.78
N ASN A 153 -0.02 -19.09 15.88
CA ASN A 153 0.95 -17.99 15.97
C ASN A 153 0.48 -16.67 15.32
N ALA A 154 -0.68 -16.66 14.63
CA ALA A 154 -1.17 -15.48 13.94
C ALA A 154 -1.34 -14.29 14.89
N LEU A 155 -0.94 -13.11 14.44
CA LEU A 155 -1.20 -11.85 15.15
C LEU A 155 -2.68 -11.69 15.46
N THR A 156 -2.96 -11.27 16.68
CA THR A 156 -4.31 -10.98 17.19
C THR A 156 -4.32 -9.62 17.87
N PRO A 157 -5.50 -9.03 18.19
CA PRO A 157 -5.56 -7.81 18.98
C PRO A 157 -4.72 -7.92 20.27
N GLY A 158 -3.89 -6.93 20.55
CA GLY A 158 -2.88 -6.92 21.60
C GLY A 158 -1.54 -7.54 21.19
N GLY A 159 -1.45 -8.16 20.02
CA GLY A 159 -0.19 -8.67 19.48
C GLY A 159 0.75 -7.57 19.03
N MET A 160 2.04 -7.82 19.10
CA MET A 160 3.10 -6.86 18.79
C MET A 160 3.85 -7.28 17.53
N THR A 161 4.11 -6.32 16.65
CA THR A 161 4.92 -6.49 15.45
C THR A 161 6.42 -6.47 15.78
N SER A 162 7.27 -6.78 14.79
CA SER A 162 8.73 -6.72 14.92
C SER A 162 9.28 -5.32 15.27
N THR A 163 8.50 -4.27 15.07
CA THR A 163 8.87 -2.88 15.42
C THR A 163 8.40 -2.44 16.79
N GLY A 164 7.74 -3.32 17.55
CA GLY A 164 7.18 -2.98 18.86
C GLY A 164 5.80 -2.32 18.81
N GLN A 165 5.20 -2.18 17.63
CA GLN A 165 3.84 -1.67 17.51
C GLN A 165 2.84 -2.71 18.02
N VAL A 166 2.02 -2.31 18.98
CA VAL A 166 0.92 -3.15 19.50
C VAL A 166 -0.34 -2.88 18.67
N LEU A 167 -0.84 -3.93 18.04
CA LEU A 167 -2.02 -3.84 17.17
C LEU A 167 -3.30 -4.01 17.99
N GLN A 168 -4.19 -3.01 17.96
CA GLN A 168 -5.43 -3.03 18.76
C GLN A 168 -6.63 -3.56 17.98
N SER A 169 -6.71 -3.28 16.69
CA SER A 169 -7.85 -3.60 15.83
C SER A 169 -7.45 -3.90 14.40
N GLY A 170 -8.40 -4.26 13.55
CA GLY A 170 -8.15 -4.46 12.11
C GLY A 170 -7.36 -5.72 11.73
N ILE A 171 -7.12 -6.63 12.66
CA ILE A 171 -6.29 -7.83 12.44
C ILE A 171 -7.17 -9.00 12.01
N GLY A 172 -7.13 -9.31 10.72
CA GLY A 172 -7.96 -10.34 10.11
C GLY A 172 -7.25 -11.66 9.82
N ILE A 173 -6.01 -11.88 10.25
CA ILE A 173 -5.20 -13.05 9.85
C ILE A 173 -5.90 -14.37 10.16
N ARG A 174 -6.41 -14.56 11.38
CA ARG A 174 -7.13 -15.80 11.74
C ARG A 174 -8.37 -16.02 10.89
N LYS A 175 -9.15 -14.96 10.64
CA LYS A 175 -10.36 -15.05 9.80
C LYS A 175 -10.03 -15.42 8.35
N THR A 176 -8.92 -14.92 7.80
CA THR A 176 -8.49 -15.30 6.45
C THR A 176 -8.01 -16.74 6.39
N LEU A 177 -7.32 -17.23 7.43
CA LEU A 177 -6.93 -18.64 7.56
C LEU A 177 -8.15 -19.57 7.70
N GLU A 178 -9.13 -19.19 8.51
CA GLU A 178 -10.40 -19.93 8.67
C GLU A 178 -11.14 -20.04 7.34
N ALA A 179 -11.21 -18.96 6.58
CA ALA A 179 -11.90 -18.94 5.28
C ALA A 179 -11.31 -19.90 4.24
N VAL A 180 -10.04 -20.25 4.33
CA VAL A 180 -9.37 -21.16 3.38
C VAL A 180 -9.11 -22.55 3.95
N LYS A 181 -9.45 -22.80 5.21
CA LYS A 181 -9.12 -24.04 5.92
C LYS A 181 -9.57 -25.29 5.19
N ASP A 182 -10.86 -25.37 4.89
CA ASP A 182 -11.46 -26.56 4.28
C ASP A 182 -10.89 -26.85 2.89
N VAL A 183 -10.74 -25.80 2.08
CA VAL A 183 -10.14 -25.91 0.74
C VAL A 183 -8.70 -26.38 0.83
N PHE A 184 -7.92 -25.85 1.75
CA PHE A 184 -6.53 -26.25 1.98
C PHE A 184 -6.45 -27.71 2.41
N GLN A 185 -7.22 -28.12 3.42
CA GLN A 185 -7.19 -29.48 3.98
C GLN A 185 -7.68 -30.56 3.02
N GLN A 186 -8.65 -30.25 2.14
CA GLN A 186 -9.18 -31.17 1.14
C GLN A 186 -8.31 -31.25 -0.12
N SER A 187 -7.41 -30.31 -0.32
CA SER A 187 -6.57 -30.27 -1.52
C SER A 187 -5.37 -31.19 -1.40
N ARG A 188 -5.18 -32.04 -2.41
CA ARG A 188 -4.01 -32.95 -2.47
C ARG A 188 -2.68 -32.20 -2.65
N HIS A 189 -2.71 -31.06 -3.36
CA HIS A 189 -1.55 -30.26 -3.69
C HIS A 189 -1.88 -28.79 -3.42
N ALA A 190 -1.62 -28.34 -2.21
CA ALA A 190 -1.83 -26.96 -1.80
C ALA A 190 -0.66 -26.47 -0.95
N GLY A 191 -0.28 -25.21 -1.17
CA GLY A 191 0.59 -24.44 -0.29
C GLY A 191 -0.23 -23.41 0.47
N ILE A 192 0.22 -23.03 1.66
CA ILE A 192 -0.38 -21.97 2.46
C ILE A 192 0.70 -21.04 2.99
N ALA A 193 0.44 -19.73 2.92
CA ALA A 193 1.31 -18.70 3.48
C ALA A 193 0.45 -17.52 3.97
N CYS A 194 0.94 -16.81 4.96
CA CYS A 194 0.32 -15.59 5.48
C CYS A 194 1.15 -14.37 5.12
N GLY A 195 0.50 -13.23 4.94
CA GLY A 195 1.17 -11.96 4.72
C GLY A 195 0.43 -10.81 5.39
N ILE A 196 1.19 -9.90 5.93
CA ILE A 196 0.71 -8.60 6.41
C ILE A 196 1.57 -7.52 5.81
N LYS A 197 0.95 -6.41 5.43
CA LYS A 197 1.69 -5.23 4.97
C LYS A 197 1.00 -3.98 5.48
N ASN A 198 1.77 -3.11 6.12
CA ASN A 198 1.30 -1.79 6.48
C ASN A 198 0.92 -0.96 5.24
N THR A 199 -0.05 -0.09 5.38
CA THR A 199 -0.35 1.01 4.45
C THR A 199 0.30 2.29 4.97
N GLY A 200 0.35 3.33 4.12
CA GLY A 200 0.88 4.63 4.53
C GLY A 200 2.39 4.81 4.32
N ILE A 201 2.82 6.07 4.39
CA ILE A 201 4.24 6.46 4.19
C ILE A 201 5.06 6.03 5.40
N GLY A 202 4.53 6.20 6.60
CA GLY A 202 5.22 5.86 7.85
C GLY A 202 6.28 6.87 8.26
N ASN A 203 7.05 6.51 9.32
CA ASN A 203 8.16 7.33 9.84
C ASN A 203 7.76 8.75 10.27
N GLY A 204 6.55 8.92 10.79
CA GLY A 204 6.05 10.22 11.25
C GLY A 204 5.68 11.20 10.14
N VAL A 205 5.69 10.76 8.88
CA VAL A 205 5.18 11.57 7.76
C VAL A 205 3.65 11.52 7.78
N PRO A 206 2.97 12.67 7.86
CA PRO A 206 1.50 12.68 7.85
C PRO A 206 0.94 12.09 6.55
N ASP A 207 -0.06 11.24 6.69
CA ASP A 207 -0.84 10.72 5.58
C ASP A 207 -2.13 11.53 5.50
N THR A 208 -2.13 12.57 4.67
CA THR A 208 -3.27 13.47 4.47
C THR A 208 -3.98 13.21 3.16
N GLY A 209 -5.28 13.39 3.13
CA GLY A 209 -6.09 13.37 1.93
C GLY A 209 -7.16 14.45 1.98
N LYS A 210 -7.36 15.14 0.86
CA LYS A 210 -8.40 16.16 0.72
C LYS A 210 -9.32 15.77 -0.43
N VAL A 211 -10.60 15.96 -0.20
CA VAL A 211 -11.65 15.78 -1.20
C VAL A 211 -12.59 16.98 -1.13
N LYS A 212 -12.96 17.51 -2.29
CA LYS A 212 -13.95 18.55 -2.43
C LYS A 212 -15.13 18.00 -3.23
N ILE A 213 -16.34 18.11 -2.67
CA ILE A 213 -17.57 17.73 -3.35
C ILE A 213 -18.27 19.01 -3.81
N VAL A 214 -18.64 19.04 -5.08
CA VAL A 214 -19.37 20.16 -5.69
C VAL A 214 -20.64 19.63 -6.34
N ILE A 215 -21.78 20.21 -5.97
CA ILE A 215 -23.06 19.92 -6.61
C ILE A 215 -23.26 20.93 -7.73
N GLU A 216 -22.95 20.53 -8.96
CA GLU A 216 -23.16 21.40 -10.13
C GLU A 216 -24.63 21.49 -10.55
N SER A 217 -25.33 20.36 -10.43
CA SER A 217 -26.77 20.23 -10.63
C SER A 217 -27.28 18.98 -9.90
N PRO A 218 -28.60 18.76 -9.80
CA PRO A 218 -29.15 17.52 -9.25
C PRO A 218 -28.72 16.25 -10.01
N GLU A 219 -28.36 16.39 -11.28
CA GLU A 219 -27.89 15.30 -12.14
C GLU A 219 -26.37 15.20 -12.21
N ARG A 220 -25.63 16.10 -11.52
CA ARG A 220 -24.18 16.14 -11.63
C ARG A 220 -23.47 16.59 -10.37
N ILE A 221 -22.79 15.66 -9.74
CA ILE A 221 -21.96 15.88 -8.55
C ILE A 221 -20.51 15.58 -8.90
N LEU A 222 -19.61 16.51 -8.58
CA LEU A 222 -18.17 16.36 -8.80
C LEU A 222 -17.46 16.04 -7.50
N ILE A 223 -16.61 15.02 -7.53
CA ILE A 223 -15.64 14.71 -6.47
C ILE A 223 -14.27 15.12 -6.96
N HIS A 224 -13.75 16.24 -6.48
CA HIS A 224 -12.38 16.68 -6.76
C HIS A 224 -11.42 16.03 -5.76
N GLN A 225 -10.34 15.43 -6.26
CA GLN A 225 -9.31 14.79 -5.47
C GLN A 225 -7.94 14.86 -6.18
N GLY A 226 -6.83 14.71 -5.45
CA GLY A 226 -5.49 14.88 -6.01
C GLY A 226 -4.78 13.59 -6.45
N TRP A 227 -5.42 12.42 -6.33
CA TRP A 227 -4.78 11.13 -6.59
C TRP A 227 -4.86 10.73 -8.06
N THR A 228 -3.75 10.19 -8.56
CA THR A 228 -3.64 9.75 -9.96
C THR A 228 -4.23 8.35 -10.13
N GLU A 229 -5.11 8.20 -11.14
CA GLU A 229 -5.57 6.90 -11.61
C GLU A 229 -4.50 6.27 -12.50
N MET A 230 -4.03 5.08 -12.13
CA MET A 230 -3.03 4.30 -12.86
C MET A 230 -3.54 2.91 -13.26
N GLY A 231 -4.84 2.67 -13.09
CA GLY A 231 -5.49 1.37 -13.23
C GLY A 231 -5.81 0.69 -11.90
N GLN A 232 -5.53 1.33 -10.75
CA GLN A 232 -5.84 0.79 -9.42
C GLN A 232 -7.28 1.03 -8.96
N GLY A 233 -8.07 1.79 -9.73
CA GLY A 233 -9.49 1.98 -9.46
C GLY A 233 -9.81 3.03 -8.41
N VAL A 234 -8.91 3.99 -8.14
CA VAL A 234 -9.12 5.00 -7.10
C VAL A 234 -10.33 5.89 -7.36
N TYR A 235 -10.66 6.15 -8.63
CA TYR A 235 -11.86 6.93 -8.97
C TYR A 235 -13.14 6.12 -8.75
N THR A 236 -13.16 4.88 -9.20
CA THR A 236 -14.29 3.96 -8.98
C THR A 236 -14.55 3.78 -7.49
N MET A 237 -13.50 3.57 -6.70
CA MET A 237 -13.60 3.44 -5.24
C MET A 237 -14.17 4.70 -4.59
N ALA A 238 -13.76 5.90 -5.02
CA ALA A 238 -14.30 7.15 -4.51
C ALA A 238 -15.82 7.27 -4.75
N VAL A 239 -16.28 6.90 -5.96
CA VAL A 239 -17.72 6.85 -6.29
C VAL A 239 -18.44 5.83 -5.42
N GLN A 240 -17.88 4.64 -5.22
CA GLN A 240 -18.49 3.59 -4.40
C GLN A 240 -18.70 4.06 -2.95
N PHE A 241 -17.68 4.61 -2.31
CA PHE A 241 -17.80 5.12 -0.94
C PHE A 241 -18.80 6.27 -0.83
N PHE A 242 -18.79 7.18 -1.80
CA PHE A 242 -19.73 8.29 -1.84
C PHE A 242 -21.18 7.79 -1.92
N CYS A 243 -21.46 6.89 -2.87
CA CYS A 243 -22.80 6.34 -3.08
C CYS A 243 -23.28 5.49 -1.89
N GLU A 244 -22.38 4.70 -1.28
CA GLU A 244 -22.72 3.90 -0.10
C GLU A 244 -23.15 4.78 1.08
N VAL A 245 -22.47 5.91 1.28
CA VAL A 245 -22.81 6.83 2.38
C VAL A 245 -24.08 7.63 2.10
N THR A 246 -24.19 8.20 0.88
CA THR A 246 -25.27 9.14 0.55
C THR A 246 -26.55 8.46 0.08
N GLY A 247 -26.47 7.26 -0.47
CA GLY A 247 -27.57 6.57 -1.16
C GLY A 247 -27.87 7.11 -2.55
N LEU A 248 -27.04 8.03 -3.08
CA LEU A 248 -27.22 8.63 -4.42
C LEU A 248 -26.73 7.68 -5.51
N SER A 249 -27.29 7.85 -6.73
CA SER A 249 -26.92 7.04 -7.90
C SER A 249 -25.47 7.36 -8.35
N PRO A 250 -24.66 6.33 -8.71
CA PRO A 250 -23.33 6.56 -9.28
C PRO A 250 -23.38 7.27 -10.66
N GLU A 251 -24.51 7.23 -11.35
CA GLU A 251 -24.66 7.85 -12.68
C GLU A 251 -24.54 9.39 -12.66
N ILE A 252 -24.81 10.02 -11.51
CA ILE A 252 -24.70 11.47 -11.35
C ILE A 252 -23.37 11.91 -10.77
N VAL A 253 -22.43 10.99 -10.49
CA VAL A 253 -21.16 11.26 -9.81
C VAL A 253 -19.99 11.16 -10.76
N GLU A 254 -19.20 12.22 -10.87
CA GLU A 254 -17.97 12.28 -11.66
C GLU A 254 -16.77 12.59 -10.75
N VAL A 255 -15.69 11.82 -10.88
CA VAL A 255 -14.42 12.13 -10.18
C VAL A 255 -13.51 12.96 -11.08
N ARG A 256 -13.00 14.06 -10.55
CA ARG A 256 -12.05 14.93 -11.24
C ARG A 256 -10.77 15.11 -10.48
N VAL A 257 -9.67 15.17 -11.24
CA VAL A 257 -8.36 15.63 -10.77
C VAL A 257 -8.03 16.91 -11.52
N ASP A 258 -8.01 18.00 -10.79
CA ASP A 258 -7.68 19.31 -11.32
C ASP A 258 -6.63 19.99 -10.43
N THR A 259 -5.54 20.44 -11.03
CA THR A 259 -4.46 21.13 -10.31
C THR A 259 -4.81 22.58 -9.95
N ALA A 260 -5.91 23.12 -10.47
CA ALA A 260 -6.45 24.42 -10.10
C ALA A 260 -7.32 24.37 -8.83
N GLU A 261 -7.75 23.19 -8.43
CA GLU A 261 -8.55 22.98 -7.23
C GLU A 261 -7.67 22.57 -6.03
N GLU A 262 -7.98 23.09 -4.85
CA GLU A 262 -7.25 22.81 -3.62
C GLU A 262 -7.62 21.41 -3.05
N SER A 263 -7.22 20.36 -3.75
CA SER A 263 -7.43 18.95 -3.34
C SER A 263 -6.10 18.23 -3.15
N GLU A 264 -5.20 18.84 -2.38
CA GLU A 264 -3.89 18.26 -2.12
C GLU A 264 -4.01 16.92 -1.37
N SER A 265 -3.40 15.89 -1.91
CA SER A 265 -3.41 14.54 -1.34
C SER A 265 -2.02 13.92 -1.27
N GLY A 266 -0.99 14.71 -1.53
CA GLY A 266 0.40 14.23 -1.63
C GLY A 266 0.60 13.25 -2.79
N MET A 267 1.64 12.45 -2.72
CA MET A 267 2.00 11.47 -3.77
C MET A 267 1.04 10.27 -3.77
N THR A 268 0.69 9.80 -4.96
CA THR A 268 -0.02 8.53 -5.17
C THR A 268 0.94 7.36 -4.99
N THR A 269 1.22 6.99 -3.75
CA THR A 269 2.20 5.96 -3.36
C THR A 269 1.81 5.26 -2.06
N ALA A 270 2.64 4.35 -1.59
CA ALA A 270 2.58 3.67 -0.30
C ALA A 270 1.31 2.83 -0.05
N SER A 271 0.60 2.43 -1.11
CA SER A 271 -0.62 1.59 -1.05
C SER A 271 -1.72 2.18 -0.14
N ARG A 272 -1.81 3.49 -0.03
CA ARG A 272 -2.70 4.23 0.90
C ARG A 272 -3.94 4.83 0.25
N GLY A 273 -4.09 4.70 -1.09
CA GLY A 273 -5.17 5.37 -1.82
C GLY A 273 -6.55 5.03 -1.30
N THR A 274 -6.86 3.75 -1.14
CA THR A 274 -8.16 3.30 -0.63
C THR A 274 -8.44 3.81 0.79
N SER A 275 -7.44 3.75 1.68
CA SER A 275 -7.62 4.21 3.06
C SER A 275 -7.85 5.73 3.10
N ILE A 276 -6.91 6.52 2.57
CA ILE A 276 -6.93 7.97 2.73
C ILE A 276 -8.05 8.62 1.94
N ILE A 277 -8.18 8.31 0.64
CA ILE A 277 -9.28 8.86 -0.16
C ILE A 277 -10.61 8.31 0.30
N GLY A 278 -10.68 7.03 0.68
CA GLY A 278 -11.89 6.43 1.22
C GLY A 278 -12.40 7.19 2.45
N HIS A 279 -11.54 7.41 3.45
CA HIS A 279 -11.92 8.19 4.64
C HIS A 279 -12.32 9.62 4.30
N SER A 280 -11.54 10.31 3.45
CA SER A 280 -11.87 11.68 3.03
C SER A 280 -13.22 11.77 2.30
N VAL A 281 -13.52 10.80 1.43
CA VAL A 281 -14.82 10.74 0.73
C VAL A 281 -15.95 10.41 1.70
N ILE A 282 -15.75 9.45 2.61
CA ILE A 282 -16.76 9.07 3.62
C ILE A 282 -17.10 10.26 4.51
N ASP A 283 -16.09 11.00 4.99
CA ASP A 283 -16.30 12.18 5.83
C ASP A 283 -17.06 13.27 5.07
N ALA A 284 -16.62 13.61 3.86
CA ALA A 284 -17.28 14.59 3.01
C ALA A 284 -18.72 14.17 2.65
N ALA A 285 -18.93 12.92 2.29
CA ALA A 285 -20.24 12.36 1.96
C ALA A 285 -21.17 12.32 3.17
N THR A 286 -20.66 12.08 4.37
CA THR A 286 -21.44 12.11 5.61
C THR A 286 -21.97 13.50 5.89
N LYS A 287 -21.15 14.54 5.71
CA LYS A 287 -21.57 15.94 5.85
C LYS A 287 -22.66 16.30 4.81
N LEU A 288 -22.46 15.90 3.55
CA LEU A 288 -23.46 16.09 2.52
C LEU A 288 -24.78 15.37 2.85
N LYS A 289 -24.72 14.14 3.35
CA LYS A 289 -25.90 13.38 3.76
C LYS A 289 -26.71 14.12 4.83
N GLN A 290 -26.03 14.71 5.81
CA GLN A 290 -26.69 15.53 6.84
C GLN A 290 -27.39 16.75 6.23
N ASP A 291 -26.78 17.41 5.24
CA ASP A 291 -27.42 18.52 4.54
C ASP A 291 -28.64 18.04 3.72
N LEU A 292 -28.57 16.86 3.11
CA LEU A 292 -29.66 16.27 2.34
C LEU A 292 -30.87 15.85 3.20
N GLU A 293 -30.71 15.70 4.52
CA GLU A 293 -31.84 15.47 5.44
C GLU A 293 -32.75 16.71 5.56
N GLN A 294 -32.25 17.89 5.23
CA GLN A 294 -32.96 19.17 5.41
C GLN A 294 -33.21 19.92 4.09
N ARG A 295 -32.45 19.61 3.04
CA ARG A 295 -32.49 20.33 1.76
C ARG A 295 -32.42 19.36 0.58
N SER A 296 -33.02 19.73 -0.53
CA SER A 296 -32.90 18.97 -1.79
C SER A 296 -31.57 19.24 -2.51
N LEU A 297 -31.21 18.39 -3.49
CA LEU A 297 -30.06 18.64 -4.34
C LEU A 297 -30.18 19.93 -5.13
N GLU A 298 -31.41 20.33 -5.54
CA GLU A 298 -31.68 21.59 -6.21
C GLU A 298 -31.29 22.78 -5.33
N GLU A 299 -31.65 22.74 -4.05
CA GLU A 299 -31.35 23.81 -3.08
C GLU A 299 -29.86 23.86 -2.72
N LEU A 300 -29.14 22.76 -2.89
CA LEU A 300 -27.72 22.67 -2.65
C LEU A 300 -26.88 23.00 -3.90
N THR A 301 -27.52 23.11 -5.07
CA THR A 301 -26.85 23.45 -6.33
C THR A 301 -26.19 24.84 -6.28
N GLY A 302 -24.95 24.93 -6.76
CA GLY A 302 -24.17 26.16 -6.77
C GLY A 302 -23.52 26.49 -5.42
N ASN A 303 -23.84 25.79 -4.34
CA ASN A 303 -23.10 25.89 -3.10
C ASN A 303 -21.84 25.03 -3.19
N CYS A 304 -20.69 25.67 -3.12
CA CYS A 304 -19.42 24.97 -3.01
C CYS A 304 -19.26 24.50 -1.57
N LEU A 305 -19.70 23.28 -1.29
CA LEU A 305 -19.48 22.64 -0.01
C LEU A 305 -18.08 22.06 -0.01
N LEU A 306 -17.12 22.81 0.53
CA LEU A 306 -15.78 22.34 0.79
C LEU A 306 -15.82 21.36 1.94
N TYR A 307 -15.80 20.09 1.61
CA TYR A 307 -15.63 19.03 2.57
C TYR A 307 -14.16 18.58 2.51
N THR A 308 -13.40 18.99 3.50
CA THR A 308 -12.01 18.55 3.67
C THR A 308 -11.94 17.61 4.84
N SER A 309 -11.45 16.41 4.61
CA SER A 309 -11.04 15.51 5.68
C SER A 309 -9.53 15.44 5.71
N ASP A 310 -8.96 15.54 6.89
CA ASP A 310 -7.57 15.23 7.16
C ASP A 310 -7.54 13.84 7.81
N ALA A 311 -7.15 12.83 7.04
CA ALA A 311 -7.03 11.46 7.55
C ALA A 311 -5.93 11.32 8.63
N ALA A 312 -5.20 12.41 8.95
CA ALA A 312 -4.20 12.42 10.00
C ALA A 312 -4.79 12.48 11.41
N ASP A 313 -6.08 12.81 11.58
CA ASP A 313 -6.70 12.89 12.90
C ASP A 313 -7.15 11.53 13.47
N ASP A 314 -7.19 10.48 12.65
CA ASP A 314 -7.47 9.11 13.09
C ASP A 314 -6.17 8.37 13.50
N ARG A 315 -5.40 8.94 14.44
CA ARG A 315 -4.19 8.31 14.98
C ARG A 315 -4.47 7.03 15.79
N ASP A 316 -5.72 6.74 16.06
CA ASP A 316 -6.14 5.60 16.88
C ASP A 316 -6.60 4.39 16.05
N SER A 317 -6.58 4.45 14.71
CA SER A 317 -7.15 3.39 13.86
C SER A 317 -6.14 2.66 12.93
N VAL A 318 -4.81 2.79 13.17
CA VAL A 318 -3.80 2.02 12.41
C VAL A 318 -2.83 1.31 13.34
#